data_9e8f1a9d1aee37739ed5965dbee2b79c
#
_entry.id   9e8f1a9d1aee37739ed5965dbee2b79c
#
_cell.length_a   1.000
_cell.length_b   1.000
_cell.length_c   1.000
_cell.angle_alpha   90.00
_cell.angle_beta   90.00
_cell.angle_gamma   90.00
#
_symmetry.space_group_name_H-M   'P 1'
#
loop_
_entity.id
_entity.type
_entity.pdbx_description
1 polymer ?
#
loop_
_entity_poly.entity_id
_entity_poly.type
_entity_poly.pdbx_seq_one_letter_code
_entity_poly.pdbx_strand_id
1 'polypeptide(L)'
;MTPAAAVRHFLVDTDLTPAEQAEVLDLAAQMKADRFRHRPLAGPRTGIVFFDKTSTRTRVSFAAGIAELGGTPLIVNPGESQLGHKESVADTARVLERMVGVIVWRTFAQAGLEEMAAHSSVPVVNALSDDYHPCQILADLLTVREHLDGTAGRTLAYLGDAANNMAHSYPVSYTHLR
;
A
#
# COMPACT_ATOMS: atom_id res chain seq x y z
N MET A 1 -11.15 28.26 -7.27
CA MET A 1 -10.23 27.11 -7.24
C MET A 1 -10.65 26.26 -6.05
N THR A 2 -11.17 25.07 -6.29
CA THR A 2 -11.43 24.10 -5.22
C THR A 2 -10.08 23.76 -4.58
N PRO A 3 -9.92 23.77 -3.25
CA PRO A 3 -8.68 23.34 -2.63
C PRO A 3 -8.36 21.92 -3.12
N ALA A 4 -7.12 21.71 -3.54
CA ALA A 4 -6.67 20.36 -3.88
C ALA A 4 -6.94 19.47 -2.66
N ALA A 5 -7.64 18.35 -2.86
CA ALA A 5 -7.84 17.39 -1.78
C ALA A 5 -6.48 17.03 -1.20
N ALA A 6 -6.36 17.03 0.12
CA ALA A 6 -5.13 16.60 0.78
C ALA A 6 -4.79 15.18 0.29
N VAL A 7 -3.50 14.97 -0.03
CA VAL A 7 -3.06 13.65 -0.46
C VAL A 7 -3.30 12.63 0.65
N ARG A 8 -3.78 11.44 0.28
CA ARG A 8 -4.00 10.34 1.21
C ARG A 8 -2.85 9.36 1.08
N HIS A 9 -2.26 9.00 2.20
CA HIS A 9 -1.25 7.95 2.31
C HIS A 9 -1.91 6.70 2.88
N PHE A 10 -1.29 5.52 2.67
CA PHE A 10 -1.75 4.26 3.23
C PHE A 10 -0.56 3.55 3.90
N LEU A 11 -0.32 3.90 5.15
CA LEU A 11 0.86 3.48 5.92
C LEU A 11 0.52 2.40 6.95
N VAL A 12 -0.68 2.50 7.51
CA VAL A 12 -1.20 1.61 8.56
C VAL A 12 -2.65 1.25 8.29
N ASP A 13 -3.13 0.20 8.93
CA ASP A 13 -4.49 -0.31 8.72
C ASP A 13 -5.59 0.70 9.10
N THR A 14 -5.31 1.63 10.03
CA THR A 14 -6.23 2.68 10.47
C THR A 14 -6.31 3.90 9.56
N ASP A 15 -5.52 3.98 8.51
CA ASP A 15 -5.58 5.09 7.53
C ASP A 15 -6.87 5.08 6.70
N LEU A 16 -7.59 3.96 6.71
CA LEU A 16 -8.92 3.83 6.15
C LEU A 16 -9.95 3.73 7.26
N THR A 17 -11.01 4.53 7.17
CA THR A 17 -12.21 4.30 7.97
C THR A 17 -12.89 2.99 7.56
N PRO A 18 -13.79 2.40 8.38
CA PRO A 18 -14.53 1.19 8.00
C PRO A 18 -15.29 1.32 6.69
N ALA A 19 -15.88 2.50 6.43
CA ALA A 19 -16.58 2.77 5.17
C ALA A 19 -15.62 2.80 3.98
N GLU A 20 -14.50 3.49 4.09
CA GLU A 20 -13.46 3.54 3.04
C GLU A 20 -12.84 2.16 2.79
N GLN A 21 -12.63 1.36 3.85
CA GLN A 21 -12.15 -0.02 3.69
C GLN A 21 -13.15 -0.86 2.88
N ALA A 22 -14.45 -0.73 3.16
CA ALA A 22 -15.50 -1.41 2.38
C ALA A 22 -15.48 -0.96 0.91
N GLU A 23 -15.36 0.36 0.65
CA GLU A 23 -15.25 0.90 -0.71
C GLU A 23 -14.01 0.38 -1.46
N VAL A 24 -12.86 0.26 -0.78
CA VAL A 24 -11.64 -0.30 -1.36
C VAL A 24 -11.83 -1.77 -1.72
N LEU A 25 -12.49 -2.56 -0.86
CA LEU A 25 -12.79 -3.96 -1.15
C LEU A 25 -13.78 -4.12 -2.30
N ASP A 26 -14.79 -3.24 -2.40
CA ASP A 26 -15.72 -3.21 -3.52
C ASP A 26 -15.02 -2.85 -4.83
N LEU A 27 -14.16 -1.85 -4.81
CA LEU A 27 -13.36 -1.47 -5.96
C LEU A 27 -12.42 -2.61 -6.38
N ALA A 28 -11.76 -3.27 -5.42
CA ALA A 28 -10.89 -4.41 -5.69
C ALA A 28 -11.65 -5.58 -6.37
N ALA A 29 -12.86 -5.88 -5.92
CA ALA A 29 -13.73 -6.88 -6.56
C ALA A 29 -14.12 -6.49 -8.00
N GLN A 30 -14.44 -5.21 -8.23
CA GLN A 30 -14.71 -4.69 -9.57
C GLN A 30 -13.47 -4.79 -10.49
N MET A 31 -12.31 -4.41 -9.98
CA MET A 31 -11.05 -4.50 -10.73
C MET A 31 -10.65 -5.96 -11.01
N LYS A 32 -10.98 -6.89 -10.11
CA LYS A 32 -10.76 -8.33 -10.34
C LYS A 32 -11.64 -8.85 -11.46
N ALA A 33 -12.87 -8.35 -11.60
CA ALA A 33 -13.78 -8.70 -12.69
C ALA A 33 -13.42 -8.05 -14.03
N ASP A 34 -12.89 -6.83 -14.01
CA ASP A 34 -12.42 -6.08 -15.19
C ASP A 34 -11.14 -5.30 -14.86
N ARG A 35 -10.00 -5.95 -15.04
CA ARG A 35 -8.66 -5.49 -14.61
C ARG A 35 -8.21 -4.19 -15.26
N PHE A 36 -8.73 -3.85 -16.43
CA PHE A 36 -8.25 -2.72 -17.22
C PHE A 36 -9.22 -1.54 -17.27
N ARG A 37 -10.34 -1.65 -16.55
CA ARG A 37 -11.39 -0.64 -16.51
C ARG A 37 -10.92 0.69 -15.91
N HIS A 38 -10.18 0.63 -14.81
CA HIS A 38 -9.73 1.81 -14.08
C HIS A 38 -8.28 2.13 -14.44
N ARG A 39 -8.03 3.33 -14.92
CA ARG A 39 -6.70 3.73 -15.37
C ARG A 39 -6.26 5.09 -14.78
N PRO A 40 -6.22 5.23 -13.45
CA PRO A 40 -5.88 6.50 -12.79
C PRO A 40 -4.44 6.94 -13.04
N LEU A 41 -3.55 6.02 -13.44
CA LEU A 41 -2.16 6.31 -13.79
C LEU A 41 -1.92 6.48 -15.29
N ALA A 42 -2.99 6.50 -16.11
CA ALA A 42 -2.86 6.74 -17.54
C ALA A 42 -2.26 8.13 -17.82
N GLY A 43 -1.44 8.20 -18.87
CA GLY A 43 -0.81 9.45 -19.26
C GLY A 43 0.70 9.46 -19.50
N PRO A 44 1.44 8.33 -19.46
CA PRO A 44 1.64 7.32 -18.45
C PRO A 44 2.39 7.90 -17.23
N ARG A 45 1.79 7.84 -16.06
CA ARG A 45 2.45 8.24 -14.81
C ARG A 45 3.36 7.12 -14.30
N THR A 46 4.48 7.48 -13.71
CA THR A 46 5.37 6.51 -13.08
C THR A 46 4.90 6.20 -11.66
N GLY A 47 4.82 4.91 -11.31
CA GLY A 47 4.72 4.44 -9.94
C GLY A 47 6.06 3.85 -9.52
N ILE A 48 6.70 4.40 -8.48
CA ILE A 48 7.98 3.87 -7.98
C ILE A 48 7.74 2.90 -6.82
N VAL A 49 8.47 1.77 -6.84
CA VAL A 49 8.38 0.73 -5.80
C VAL A 49 9.77 0.45 -5.24
N PHE A 50 10.02 0.89 -4.01
CA PHE A 50 11.27 0.64 -3.30
C PHE A 50 11.22 -0.67 -2.52
N PHE A 51 12.33 -1.40 -2.53
CA PHE A 51 12.54 -2.61 -1.76
C PHE A 51 13.82 -2.53 -0.94
N ASP A 52 13.69 -2.49 0.39
CA ASP A 52 14.81 -2.75 1.30
C ASP A 52 14.87 -4.25 1.66
N LYS A 53 13.73 -4.94 1.58
CA LYS A 53 13.60 -6.40 1.74
C LYS A 53 13.18 -7.04 0.42
N THR A 54 13.85 -8.12 0.03
CA THR A 54 13.51 -8.87 -1.18
C THR A 54 12.11 -9.49 -1.09
N SER A 55 11.37 -9.48 -2.18
CA SER A 55 10.07 -10.15 -2.30
C SER A 55 9.68 -10.31 -3.77
N THR A 56 9.53 -11.54 -4.23
CA THR A 56 9.09 -11.82 -5.60
C THR A 56 7.62 -11.46 -5.79
N ARG A 57 6.73 -11.93 -4.89
CA ARG A 57 5.29 -11.69 -5.01
C ARG A 57 4.94 -10.20 -4.97
N THR A 58 5.45 -9.46 -3.99
CA THR A 58 5.21 -8.02 -3.87
C THR A 58 5.71 -7.25 -5.10
N ARG A 59 6.90 -7.62 -5.61
CA ARG A 59 7.47 -7.00 -6.81
C ARG A 59 6.57 -7.18 -8.02
N VAL A 60 6.16 -8.41 -8.29
CA VAL A 60 5.35 -8.73 -9.46
C VAL A 60 3.95 -8.11 -9.35
N SER A 61 3.31 -8.18 -8.17
CA SER A 61 1.96 -7.66 -7.98
C SER A 61 1.89 -6.13 -8.13
N PHE A 62 2.84 -5.38 -7.53
CA PHE A 62 2.86 -3.92 -7.72
C PHE A 62 3.25 -3.52 -9.15
N ALA A 63 4.22 -4.20 -9.77
CA ALA A 63 4.58 -3.92 -11.15
C ALA A 63 3.41 -4.15 -12.11
N ALA A 64 2.72 -5.28 -11.98
CA ALA A 64 1.55 -5.60 -12.78
C ALA A 64 0.40 -4.63 -12.51
N GLY A 65 0.09 -4.37 -11.23
CA GLY A 65 -0.99 -3.46 -10.84
C GLY A 65 -0.80 -2.03 -11.35
N ILE A 66 0.41 -1.47 -11.24
CA ILE A 66 0.73 -0.14 -11.77
C ILE A 66 0.54 -0.11 -13.30
N ALA A 67 0.99 -1.15 -14.00
CA ALA A 67 0.83 -1.25 -15.46
C ALA A 67 -0.65 -1.36 -15.87
N GLU A 68 -1.44 -2.18 -15.17
CA GLU A 68 -2.88 -2.35 -15.40
C GLU A 68 -3.66 -1.06 -15.13
N LEU A 69 -3.24 -0.27 -14.14
CA LEU A 69 -3.77 1.07 -13.88
C LEU A 69 -3.34 2.13 -14.91
N GLY A 70 -2.58 1.73 -15.94
CA GLY A 70 -2.15 2.58 -17.05
C GLY A 70 -0.84 3.32 -16.80
N GLY A 71 -0.13 3.02 -15.72
CA GLY A 71 1.14 3.63 -15.37
C GLY A 71 2.37 2.84 -15.83
N THR A 72 3.55 3.39 -15.56
CA THR A 72 4.84 2.73 -15.76
C THR A 72 5.44 2.37 -14.40
N PRO A 73 5.64 1.09 -14.08
CA PRO A 73 6.29 0.71 -12.83
C PRO A 73 7.81 0.92 -12.91
N LEU A 74 8.36 1.56 -11.89
CA LEU A 74 9.80 1.67 -11.67
C LEU A 74 10.16 0.92 -10.40
N ILE A 75 10.87 -0.20 -10.52
CA ILE A 75 11.26 -1.02 -9.38
C ILE A 75 12.70 -0.68 -9.00
N VAL A 76 12.90 -0.39 -7.72
CA VAL A 76 14.22 -0.12 -7.13
C VAL A 76 14.53 -1.23 -6.13
N ASN A 77 15.57 -2.00 -6.40
CA ASN A 77 15.94 -3.14 -5.56
C ASN A 77 16.82 -2.72 -4.38
N PRO A 78 17.00 -3.59 -3.37
CA PRO A 78 17.91 -3.32 -2.26
C PRO A 78 19.32 -2.95 -2.75
N GLY A 79 19.85 -1.85 -2.23
CA GLY A 79 21.17 -1.34 -2.59
C GLY A 79 21.26 -0.55 -3.90
N GLU A 80 20.17 -0.42 -4.66
CA GLU A 80 20.13 0.40 -5.87
C GLU A 80 19.81 1.88 -5.60
N SER A 81 19.19 2.18 -4.45
CA SER A 81 18.87 3.56 -4.06
C SER A 81 19.90 4.17 -3.12
N GLN A 82 19.95 5.49 -3.08
CA GLN A 82 20.72 6.25 -2.10
C GLN A 82 19.89 6.62 -0.85
N LEU A 83 18.63 6.20 -0.83
CA LEU A 83 17.63 6.46 0.20
C LEU A 83 18.13 5.99 1.58
N GLY A 84 18.15 6.91 2.55
CA GLY A 84 18.60 6.65 3.92
C GLY A 84 20.12 6.46 4.09
N HIS A 85 20.92 6.59 3.03
CA HIS A 85 22.38 6.47 3.07
C HIS A 85 23.07 7.80 2.79
N LYS A 86 22.99 8.28 1.55
CA LYS A 86 23.58 9.56 1.11
C LYS A 86 22.55 10.65 0.95
N GLU A 87 21.29 10.29 0.88
CA GLU A 87 20.15 11.18 0.73
C GLU A 87 19.16 10.94 1.85
N SER A 88 18.61 12.00 2.46
CA SER A 88 17.59 11.88 3.48
C SER A 88 16.27 11.38 2.88
N VAL A 89 15.44 10.71 3.69
CA VAL A 89 14.11 10.30 3.27
C VAL A 89 13.27 11.51 2.84
N ALA A 90 13.36 12.61 3.59
CA ALA A 90 12.67 13.85 3.30
C ALA A 90 13.06 14.47 1.95
N ASP A 91 14.35 14.47 1.60
CA ASP A 91 14.81 15.02 0.32
C ASP A 91 14.44 14.10 -0.84
N THR A 92 14.57 12.79 -0.68
CA THR A 92 14.10 11.81 -1.63
C THR A 92 12.60 12.00 -1.92
N ALA A 93 11.77 12.20 -0.88
CA ALA A 93 10.33 12.45 -1.05
C ALA A 93 10.05 13.68 -1.93
N ARG A 94 10.70 14.82 -1.61
CA ARG A 94 10.56 16.09 -2.36
C ARG A 94 11.00 15.99 -3.82
N VAL A 95 12.03 15.19 -4.10
CA VAL A 95 12.50 14.97 -5.46
C VAL A 95 11.52 14.08 -6.22
N LEU A 96 11.12 12.96 -5.62
CA LEU A 96 10.27 11.97 -6.27
C LEU A 96 8.87 12.49 -6.56
N GLU A 97 8.27 13.30 -5.67
CA GLU A 97 6.93 13.85 -5.87
C GLU A 97 6.77 14.66 -7.18
N ARG A 98 7.89 15.15 -7.73
CA ARG A 98 7.93 15.88 -9.01
C ARG A 98 7.92 14.97 -10.23
N MET A 99 8.20 13.67 -10.05
CA MET A 99 8.43 12.74 -11.15
C MET A 99 7.48 11.56 -11.17
N VAL A 100 6.90 11.20 -10.02
CA VAL A 100 6.06 10.01 -9.89
C VAL A 100 4.64 10.34 -9.46
N GLY A 101 3.70 9.44 -9.71
CA GLY A 101 2.30 9.58 -9.29
C GLY A 101 1.98 8.82 -7.99
N VAL A 102 2.85 7.90 -7.56
CA VAL A 102 2.71 7.12 -6.33
C VAL A 102 4.07 6.57 -5.93
N ILE A 103 4.32 6.54 -4.62
CA ILE A 103 5.48 5.91 -4.00
C ILE A 103 5.00 4.69 -3.22
N VAL A 104 5.56 3.53 -3.51
CA VAL A 104 5.34 2.28 -2.78
C VAL A 104 6.65 1.88 -2.13
N TRP A 105 6.64 1.54 -0.85
CA TRP A 105 7.88 1.17 -0.16
C TRP A 105 7.69 -0.05 0.72
N ARG A 106 8.55 -1.04 0.51
CA ARG A 106 8.71 -2.21 1.38
C ARG A 106 10.02 -2.07 2.14
N THR A 107 9.93 -1.78 3.43
CA THR A 107 11.06 -1.40 4.27
C THR A 107 11.11 -2.20 5.57
N PHE A 108 12.03 -1.81 6.45
CA PHE A 108 12.13 -2.29 7.82
C PHE A 108 11.35 -1.37 8.77
N ALA A 109 11.83 -0.16 8.98
CA ALA A 109 11.29 0.75 9.98
C ALA A 109 10.05 1.51 9.47
N GLN A 110 8.98 1.49 10.23
CA GLN A 110 7.76 2.26 9.97
C GLN A 110 8.04 3.78 9.90
N ALA A 111 8.95 4.29 10.75
CA ALA A 111 9.31 5.70 10.81
C ALA A 111 9.79 6.26 9.46
N GLY A 112 10.48 5.46 8.63
CA GLY A 112 10.88 5.88 7.28
C GLY A 112 9.69 6.14 6.37
N LEU A 113 8.64 5.31 6.44
CA LEU A 113 7.39 5.50 5.70
C LEU A 113 6.66 6.77 6.15
N GLU A 114 6.63 7.03 7.44
CA GLU A 114 6.00 8.22 8.03
C GLU A 114 6.74 9.49 7.61
N GLU A 115 8.09 9.47 7.62
CA GLU A 115 8.90 10.58 7.13
C GLU A 115 8.70 10.82 5.63
N MET A 116 8.66 9.75 4.81
CA MET A 116 8.38 9.84 3.38
C MET A 116 7.01 10.50 3.13
N ALA A 117 5.98 10.08 3.86
CA ALA A 117 4.64 10.61 3.74
C ALA A 117 4.53 12.07 4.19
N ALA A 118 5.22 12.44 5.28
CA ALA A 118 5.23 13.81 5.79
C ALA A 118 5.84 14.83 4.81
N HIS A 119 6.65 14.36 3.87
CA HIS A 119 7.36 15.22 2.90
C HIS A 119 6.96 14.98 1.45
N SER A 120 5.90 14.19 1.18
CA SER A 120 5.44 13.84 -0.15
C SER A 120 4.05 14.43 -0.45
N SER A 121 3.90 15.07 -1.59
CA SER A 121 2.61 15.50 -2.15
C SER A 121 1.95 14.44 -3.06
N VAL A 122 2.54 13.25 -3.17
CA VAL A 122 1.95 12.09 -3.85
C VAL A 122 1.71 10.96 -2.85
N PRO A 123 0.74 10.06 -3.11
CA PRO A 123 0.44 8.96 -2.22
C PRO A 123 1.67 8.10 -1.90
N VAL A 124 1.85 7.79 -0.60
CA VAL A 124 2.82 6.81 -0.11
C VAL A 124 2.05 5.59 0.37
N VAL A 125 2.47 4.41 -0.07
CA VAL A 125 1.83 3.12 0.22
C VAL A 125 2.83 2.20 0.91
N ASN A 126 2.47 1.72 2.10
CA ASN A 126 3.23 0.71 2.83
C ASN A 126 3.02 -0.68 2.21
N ALA A 127 4.02 -1.17 1.47
CA ALA A 127 3.99 -2.53 0.93
C ALA A 127 4.35 -3.61 1.97
N LEU A 128 5.00 -3.24 3.03
CA LEU A 128 5.30 -3.94 4.28
C LEU A 128 6.34 -3.14 5.07
N SER A 129 6.15 -3.00 6.36
CA SER A 129 7.18 -2.65 7.35
C SER A 129 7.34 -3.76 8.38
N ASP A 130 8.24 -3.59 9.37
CA ASP A 130 8.34 -4.54 10.49
C ASP A 130 7.10 -4.48 11.39
N ASP A 131 6.40 -3.35 11.40
CA ASP A 131 5.25 -3.12 12.27
C ASP A 131 3.90 -3.44 11.60
N TYR A 132 3.74 -3.18 10.28
CA TYR A 132 2.45 -3.29 9.59
C TYR A 132 2.57 -3.87 8.17
N HIS A 133 1.49 -4.53 7.74
CA HIS A 133 1.33 -5.00 6.35
C HIS A 133 -0.11 -4.76 5.84
N PRO A 134 -0.56 -3.49 5.75
CA PRO A 134 -1.96 -3.17 5.49
C PRO A 134 -2.47 -3.69 4.14
N CYS A 135 -1.65 -3.69 3.11
CA CYS A 135 -2.03 -4.25 1.80
C CYS A 135 -2.34 -5.76 1.86
N GLN A 136 -1.66 -6.52 2.71
CA GLN A 136 -1.93 -7.95 2.88
C GLN A 136 -3.28 -8.15 3.55
N ILE A 137 -3.60 -7.35 4.57
CA ILE A 137 -4.87 -7.45 5.27
C ILE A 137 -6.05 -7.17 4.34
N LEU A 138 -5.97 -6.14 3.48
CA LEU A 138 -7.01 -5.90 2.47
C LEU A 138 -7.21 -7.11 1.53
N ALA A 139 -6.11 -7.77 1.13
CA ALA A 139 -6.19 -8.96 0.30
C ALA A 139 -6.83 -10.15 1.05
N ASP A 140 -6.50 -10.34 2.32
CA ASP A 140 -7.06 -11.40 3.15
C ASP A 140 -8.56 -11.16 3.42
N LEU A 141 -8.95 -9.92 3.71
CA LEU A 141 -10.35 -9.54 3.88
C LEU A 141 -11.17 -9.74 2.61
N LEU A 142 -10.63 -9.39 1.45
CA LEU A 142 -11.27 -9.67 0.17
C LEU A 142 -11.45 -11.18 -0.03
N THR A 143 -10.44 -11.97 0.28
CA THR A 143 -10.49 -13.44 0.18
C THR A 143 -11.55 -14.02 1.12
N VAL A 144 -11.61 -13.57 2.37
CA VAL A 144 -12.66 -13.98 3.32
C VAL A 144 -14.04 -13.64 2.78
N ARG A 145 -14.22 -12.41 2.27
CA ARG A 145 -15.49 -11.95 1.70
C ARG A 145 -15.93 -12.80 0.50
N GLU A 146 -15.00 -13.19 -0.37
CA GLU A 146 -15.29 -14.01 -1.55
C GLU A 146 -15.68 -15.46 -1.21
N HIS A 147 -15.10 -16.03 -0.14
CA HIS A 147 -15.28 -17.43 0.20
C HIS A 147 -16.31 -17.70 1.30
N LEU A 148 -16.61 -16.69 2.14
CA LEU A 148 -17.48 -16.83 3.30
C LEU A 148 -18.71 -15.92 3.25
N ASP A 149 -19.04 -15.34 2.09
CA ASP A 149 -20.19 -14.46 1.90
C ASP A 149 -20.21 -13.29 2.91
N GLY A 150 -19.06 -12.65 3.09
CA GLY A 150 -18.87 -11.51 3.98
C GLY A 150 -17.98 -11.78 5.18
N THR A 151 -17.68 -10.70 5.89
CA THR A 151 -16.79 -10.71 7.07
C THR A 151 -17.52 -10.57 8.39
N ALA A 152 -18.74 -10.04 8.37
CA ALA A 152 -19.53 -9.78 9.57
C ALA A 152 -19.87 -11.07 10.34
N GLY A 153 -19.73 -11.05 11.66
CA GLY A 153 -20.01 -12.19 12.53
C GLY A 153 -19.02 -13.36 12.44
N ARG A 154 -17.92 -13.19 11.70
CA ARG A 154 -16.88 -14.22 11.61
C ARG A 154 -15.88 -14.10 12.75
N THR A 155 -15.26 -15.22 13.09
CA THR A 155 -14.15 -15.28 14.06
C THR A 155 -12.87 -15.58 13.29
N LEU A 156 -11.87 -14.72 13.46
CA LEU A 156 -10.53 -14.92 12.94
C LEU A 156 -9.63 -15.36 14.08
N ALA A 157 -8.92 -16.48 13.91
CA ALA A 157 -7.90 -16.95 14.84
C ALA A 157 -6.52 -16.82 14.19
N TYR A 158 -5.62 -16.13 14.87
CA TYR A 158 -4.22 -16.03 14.46
C TYR A 158 -3.37 -16.96 15.32
N LEU A 159 -2.71 -17.93 14.70
CA LEU A 159 -1.84 -18.92 15.34
C LEU A 159 -0.43 -18.78 14.73
N GLY A 160 0.53 -18.36 15.55
CA GLY A 160 1.91 -18.17 15.12
C GLY A 160 2.67 -17.15 15.94
N ASP A 161 3.71 -16.58 15.36
CA ASP A 161 4.50 -15.51 15.98
C ASP A 161 3.66 -14.23 16.10
N ALA A 162 3.29 -13.88 17.34
CA ALA A 162 2.50 -12.70 17.67
C ALA A 162 3.34 -11.41 17.76
N ALA A 163 4.63 -11.48 17.56
CA ALA A 163 5.55 -10.34 17.61
C ALA A 163 5.96 -9.86 16.19
N ASN A 164 5.06 -9.95 15.20
CA ASN A 164 5.31 -9.53 13.83
C ASN A 164 4.21 -8.60 13.27
N ASN A 165 4.48 -8.02 12.11
CA ASN A 165 3.57 -7.08 11.44
C ASN A 165 2.16 -7.63 11.18
N MET A 166 2.01 -8.91 10.89
CA MET A 166 0.68 -9.51 10.66
C MET A 166 -0.13 -9.55 11.96
N ALA A 167 0.53 -9.89 13.08
CA ALA A 167 -0.11 -9.89 14.39
C ALA A 167 -0.55 -8.49 14.85
N HIS A 168 0.13 -7.43 14.40
CA HIS A 168 -0.26 -6.05 14.64
C HIS A 168 -1.42 -5.63 13.71
N SER A 169 -1.34 -5.94 12.41
CA SER A 169 -2.32 -5.52 11.42
C SER A 169 -3.68 -6.21 11.55
N TYR A 170 -3.73 -7.51 11.87
CA TYR A 170 -5.00 -8.25 11.96
C TYR A 170 -5.98 -7.71 13.02
N PRO A 171 -5.60 -7.47 14.30
CA PRO A 171 -6.53 -6.96 15.29
C PRO A 171 -7.12 -5.61 14.92
N VAL A 172 -6.31 -4.73 14.33
CA VAL A 172 -6.73 -3.39 13.94
C VAL A 172 -7.79 -3.46 12.83
N SER A 173 -7.46 -4.11 11.73
CA SER A 173 -8.37 -4.21 10.58
C SER A 173 -9.65 -4.98 10.90
N TYR A 174 -9.57 -6.03 11.72
CA TYR A 174 -10.72 -6.86 12.07
C TYR A 174 -11.70 -6.17 13.02
N THR A 175 -11.23 -5.26 13.87
CA THR A 175 -12.09 -4.45 14.74
C THR A 175 -12.85 -3.38 13.97
N HIS A 176 -12.36 -2.94 12.82
CA HIS A 176 -13.04 -1.99 11.94
C HIS A 176 -14.17 -2.61 11.11
N LEU A 177 -14.30 -3.94 11.07
CA LEU A 177 -15.31 -4.67 10.27
C LEU A 177 -16.60 -5.01 11.04
N ARG A 178 -16.76 -4.47 12.23
CA ARG A 178 -17.99 -4.70 13.04
C ARG A 178 -19.10 -3.74 12.71
#